data_55cc2bba895f8571ae286eb2e950bc46
#
_entry.id   55cc2bba895f8571ae286eb2e950bc46
#
_cell.length_a   1.000
_cell.length_b   1.000
_cell.length_c   1.000
_cell.angle_alpha   90.00
_cell.angle_beta   90.00
_cell.angle_gamma   90.00
#
_symmetry.space_group_name_H-M   'P 1'
#
loop_
_entity.id
_entity.type
_entity.pdbx_description
1 polymer ?
#
loop_
_entity_poly.entity_id
_entity_poly.type
_entity_poly.pdbx_seq_one_letter_code
_entity_poly.pdbx_strand_id
1 'polypeptide(L)'
;MDKVAVIDYGMGNLHSVGKALEKVSTKTKVIVTSDKKKINNSKRIVIPGVGAIKDCINSLKSEELLEVILENVKKKPTLAICVGMQILLEKSEENNGITGLGVLNGEVKRIPN
;
A
#
# COMPACT_ATOMS: atom_id res chain seq x y z
N MET A 1 2.90 18.87 13.11
CA MET A 1 1.86 17.82 13.05
C MET A 1 2.39 16.66 12.23
N ASP A 2 2.28 15.45 12.77
CA ASP A 2 2.69 14.25 12.06
C ASP A 2 1.83 14.03 10.82
N LYS A 3 2.43 13.50 9.78
CA LYS A 3 1.74 13.23 8.51
C LYS A 3 1.65 11.74 8.26
N VAL A 4 0.50 11.31 7.75
CA VAL A 4 0.27 9.96 7.24
C VAL A 4 0.03 10.07 5.75
N ALA A 5 0.84 9.38 4.95
CA ALA A 5 0.64 9.36 3.51
C ALA A 5 -0.15 8.11 3.11
N VAL A 6 -1.30 8.33 2.50
CA VAL A 6 -2.06 7.26 1.84
C VAL A 6 -1.56 7.21 0.40
N ILE A 7 -0.99 6.10 0.00
CA ILE A 7 -0.37 5.97 -1.31
C ILE A 7 -1.43 5.93 -2.40
N ASP A 8 -1.41 6.93 -3.27
CA ASP A 8 -2.31 7.02 -4.42
C ASP A 8 -1.61 6.45 -5.66
N TYR A 9 -1.97 5.24 -6.01
CA TYR A 9 -1.46 4.61 -7.23
C TYR A 9 -2.62 4.17 -8.16
N GLY A 10 -3.79 4.80 -7.96
CA GLY A 10 -4.96 4.54 -8.79
C GLY A 10 -5.80 3.34 -8.37
N MET A 11 -5.43 2.66 -7.30
CA MET A 11 -6.13 1.46 -6.82
C MET A 11 -6.62 1.66 -5.40
N GLY A 12 -7.89 1.30 -5.16
CA GLY A 12 -8.50 1.38 -3.84
C GLY A 12 -9.44 2.58 -3.70
N ASN A 13 -10.21 2.58 -2.63
CA ASN A 13 -11.12 3.68 -2.31
C ASN A 13 -10.40 4.70 -1.44
N LEU A 14 -9.63 5.55 -2.08
CA LEU A 14 -8.74 6.51 -1.42
C LEU A 14 -9.49 7.54 -0.58
N HIS A 15 -10.63 8.00 -1.06
CA HIS A 15 -11.42 8.99 -0.33
C HIS A 15 -11.94 8.42 0.98
N SER A 16 -12.50 7.21 0.96
CA SER A 16 -13.02 6.56 2.15
C SER A 16 -11.92 6.24 3.17
N VAL A 17 -10.78 5.76 2.70
CA VAL A 17 -9.62 5.48 3.56
C VAL A 17 -9.12 6.76 4.21
N GLY A 18 -8.96 7.83 3.43
CA GLY A 18 -8.53 9.12 3.95
C GLY A 18 -9.48 9.68 5.00
N LYS A 19 -10.77 9.64 4.73
CA LYS A 19 -11.80 10.12 5.67
C LYS A 19 -11.83 9.31 6.96
N ALA A 20 -11.70 7.99 6.87
CA ALA A 20 -11.67 7.13 8.05
C ALA A 20 -10.46 7.46 8.93
N LEU A 21 -9.30 7.66 8.33
CA LEU A 21 -8.08 8.01 9.06
C LEU A 21 -8.20 9.39 9.72
N GLU A 22 -8.74 10.37 9.02
CA GLU A 22 -8.97 11.71 9.59
C GLU A 22 -9.90 11.66 10.80
N LYS A 23 -10.92 10.82 10.72
CA LYS A 23 -11.91 10.70 11.81
C LYS A 23 -11.31 10.12 13.08
N VAL A 24 -10.40 9.16 12.96
CA VAL A 24 -9.83 8.47 14.13
C VAL A 24 -8.53 9.11 14.62
N SER A 25 -7.97 10.05 13.88
CA SER A 25 -6.71 10.69 14.26
C SER A 25 -6.80 12.21 14.13
N THR A 26 -7.06 12.87 15.26
CA THR A 26 -7.20 14.33 15.29
C THR A 26 -5.88 15.08 15.32
N LYS A 27 -4.78 14.39 15.64
CA LYS A 27 -3.45 15.01 15.77
C LYS A 27 -2.53 14.70 14.59
N THR A 28 -3.05 14.10 13.55
CA THR A 28 -2.27 13.67 12.39
C THR A 28 -2.89 14.23 11.12
N LYS A 29 -2.07 14.73 10.22
CA LYS A 29 -2.53 15.16 8.92
C LYS A 29 -2.48 14.00 7.93
N VAL A 30 -3.62 13.69 7.32
CA VAL A 30 -3.73 12.64 6.31
C VAL A 30 -3.54 13.25 4.92
N ILE A 31 -2.63 12.70 4.15
CA ILE A 31 -2.33 13.15 2.79
C ILE A 31 -2.50 11.98 1.84
N VAL A 32 -3.39 12.10 0.87
CA VAL A 32 -3.52 11.12 -0.22
C VAL A 32 -2.64 11.61 -1.36
N THR A 33 -1.61 10.85 -1.70
CA THR A 33 -0.58 11.36 -2.61
C THR A 33 0.17 10.28 -3.35
N SER A 34 0.63 10.62 -4.56
CA SER A 34 1.61 9.86 -5.34
C SER A 34 2.97 10.58 -5.38
N ASP A 35 3.11 11.70 -4.70
CA ASP A 35 4.34 12.48 -4.69
C ASP A 35 5.37 11.83 -3.77
N LYS A 36 6.49 11.42 -4.33
CA LYS A 36 7.56 10.73 -3.61
C LYS A 36 8.11 11.54 -2.43
N LYS A 37 8.23 12.85 -2.59
CA LYS A 37 8.71 13.72 -1.50
C LYS A 37 7.74 13.75 -0.33
N LYS A 38 6.45 13.83 -0.62
CA LYS A 38 5.42 13.83 0.43
C LYS A 38 5.39 12.49 1.16
N ILE A 39 5.54 11.39 0.43
CA ILE A 39 5.63 10.06 1.02
C ILE A 39 6.86 9.98 1.93
N ASN A 40 8.02 10.38 1.43
CA ASN A 40 9.26 10.34 2.20
C ASN A 40 9.21 11.23 3.46
N ASN A 41 8.49 12.33 3.40
CA ASN A 41 8.38 13.26 4.53
C ASN A 41 7.29 12.89 5.54
N SER A 42 6.51 11.86 5.25
CA SER A 42 5.48 11.38 6.17
C SER A 42 6.07 10.42 7.19
N LYS A 43 5.50 10.38 8.39
CA LYS A 43 5.97 9.48 9.45
C LYS A 43 5.38 8.09 9.38
N ARG A 44 4.25 7.95 8.71
CA ARG A 44 3.53 6.68 8.54
C ARG A 44 3.01 6.59 7.13
N ILE A 45 2.86 5.39 6.62
CA ILE A 45 2.28 5.19 5.30
C ILE A 45 1.14 4.17 5.36
N VAL A 46 0.16 4.39 4.48
CA VAL A 46 -0.97 3.47 4.30
C VAL A 46 -0.98 3.03 2.86
N ILE A 47 -0.98 1.73 2.64
CA ILE A 47 -1.01 1.14 1.30
C ILE A 47 -2.37 0.49 1.10
N PRO A 48 -3.29 1.15 0.39
CA PRO A 48 -4.57 0.55 0.05
C PRO A 48 -4.42 -0.35 -1.17
N GLY A 49 -5.42 -1.15 -1.45
CA GLY A 49 -5.43 -1.93 -2.67
C GLY A 49 -6.69 -2.76 -2.76
N VAL A 50 -7.27 -2.80 -3.95
CA VAL A 50 -8.45 -3.62 -4.25
C VAL A 50 -8.27 -4.26 -5.62
N GLY A 51 -9.03 -5.30 -5.90
CA GLY A 51 -8.98 -6.00 -7.17
C GLY A 51 -7.86 -7.02 -7.24
N ALA A 52 -7.26 -7.17 -8.41
CA ALA A 52 -6.23 -8.18 -8.63
C ALA A 52 -4.85 -7.68 -8.20
N ILE A 53 -4.08 -8.57 -7.58
CA ILE A 53 -2.71 -8.26 -7.14
C ILE A 53 -1.85 -7.80 -8.32
N LYS A 54 -1.97 -8.45 -9.47
CA LYS A 54 -1.23 -8.11 -10.68
C LYS A 54 -1.47 -6.66 -11.10
N ASP A 55 -2.73 -6.23 -11.06
CA ASP A 55 -3.11 -4.87 -11.45
C ASP A 55 -2.54 -3.84 -10.49
N CYS A 56 -2.55 -4.14 -9.19
CA CYS A 56 -1.96 -3.26 -8.19
C CYS A 56 -0.46 -3.13 -8.40
N ILE A 57 0.25 -4.22 -8.61
CA ILE A 57 1.70 -4.19 -8.83
C ILE A 57 2.03 -3.43 -10.11
N ASN A 58 1.28 -3.66 -11.19
CA ASN A 58 1.49 -2.95 -12.45
C ASN A 58 1.23 -1.45 -12.31
N SER A 59 0.21 -1.06 -11.55
CA SER A 59 -0.07 0.35 -11.29
C SER A 59 1.06 1.02 -10.50
N LEU A 60 1.61 0.32 -9.50
CA LEU A 60 2.76 0.83 -8.75
C LEU A 60 3.98 1.03 -9.66
N LYS A 61 4.20 0.12 -10.58
CA LYS A 61 5.30 0.25 -11.55
C LYS A 61 5.06 1.42 -12.50
N SER A 62 3.84 1.57 -13.03
CA SER A 62 3.49 2.65 -13.94
C SER A 62 3.64 4.02 -13.29
N GLU A 63 3.32 4.14 -12.01
CA GLU A 63 3.44 5.38 -11.25
C GLU A 63 4.85 5.59 -10.70
N GLU A 64 5.77 4.65 -10.95
CA GLU A 64 7.15 4.69 -10.46
C GLU A 64 7.24 4.77 -8.93
N LEU A 65 6.33 4.07 -8.24
CA LEU A 65 6.22 4.11 -6.78
C LEU A 65 6.83 2.91 -6.06
N LEU A 66 7.25 1.86 -6.79
CA LEU A 66 7.76 0.65 -6.14
C LEU A 66 8.94 0.92 -5.22
N GLU A 67 9.94 1.65 -5.69
CA GLU A 67 11.14 1.92 -4.89
C GLU A 67 10.85 2.73 -3.65
N VAL A 68 10.04 3.78 -3.79
CA VAL A 68 9.71 4.64 -2.65
C VAL A 68 8.91 3.86 -1.59
N ILE A 69 8.04 2.96 -2.02
CA ILE A 69 7.31 2.09 -1.09
C ILE A 69 8.26 1.14 -0.39
N LEU A 70 9.12 0.44 -1.14
CA LEU A 70 10.06 -0.51 -0.55
C LEU A 70 10.99 0.15 0.47
N GLU A 71 11.45 1.35 0.18
CA GLU A 71 12.29 2.11 1.11
C GLU A 71 11.53 2.50 2.37
N ASN A 72 10.30 2.98 2.22
CA ASN A 72 9.53 3.50 3.34
C ASN A 72 8.95 2.42 4.25
N VAL A 73 8.52 1.28 3.72
CA VAL A 73 7.98 0.19 4.55
C VAL A 73 9.03 -0.40 5.49
N LYS A 74 10.30 -0.28 5.15
CA LYS A 74 11.39 -0.76 6.00
C LYS A 74 11.70 0.18 7.16
N LYS A 75 11.32 1.44 7.05
CA LYS A 75 11.70 2.50 7.99
C LYS A 75 10.55 3.02 8.83
N LYS A 76 9.31 2.83 8.40
CA LYS A 76 8.16 3.51 9.00
C LYS A 76 7.04 2.54 9.34
N PRO A 77 6.23 2.87 10.35
CA PRO A 77 4.98 2.15 10.55
C PRO A 77 4.13 2.18 9.30
N THR A 78 3.67 1.02 8.86
CA THR A 78 2.93 0.85 7.61
C THR A 78 1.64 0.09 7.89
N LEU A 79 0.53 0.64 7.41
CA LEU A 79 -0.75 -0.06 7.39
C LEU A 79 -1.06 -0.45 5.96
N ALA A 80 -1.09 -1.74 5.69
CA ALA A 80 -1.43 -2.26 4.37
C ALA A 80 -2.80 -2.92 4.44
N ILE A 81 -3.69 -2.49 3.56
CA ILE A 81 -5.10 -2.86 3.60
C ILE A 81 -5.45 -3.75 2.41
N CYS A 82 -6.05 -4.91 2.68
CA CYS A 82 -6.57 -5.84 1.68
C CYS A 82 -5.47 -6.25 0.67
N VAL A 83 -5.65 -5.97 -0.61
CA VAL A 83 -4.64 -6.29 -1.62
C VAL A 83 -3.34 -5.53 -1.38
N GLY A 84 -3.41 -4.34 -0.76
CA GLY A 84 -2.22 -3.60 -0.34
C GLY A 84 -1.32 -4.42 0.60
N MET A 85 -1.91 -5.25 1.45
CA MET A 85 -1.15 -6.19 2.28
C MET A 85 -0.61 -7.35 1.45
N GLN A 86 -1.42 -7.89 0.54
CA GLN A 86 -1.06 -9.06 -0.25
C GLN A 86 0.16 -8.80 -1.14
N ILE A 87 0.30 -7.61 -1.70
CA ILE A 87 1.44 -7.27 -2.55
C ILE A 87 2.78 -7.27 -1.80
N LEU A 88 2.76 -7.17 -0.48
CA LEU A 88 3.97 -7.17 0.35
C LEU A 88 4.54 -8.57 0.56
N LEU A 89 3.77 -9.61 0.28
CA LEU A 89 4.21 -10.99 0.42
C LEU A 89 5.11 -11.40 -0.76
N GLU A 90 5.70 -12.59 -0.68
CA GLU A 90 6.63 -13.06 -1.70
C GLU A 90 5.93 -13.41 -3.00
N LYS A 91 4.77 -14.06 -2.91
CA LYS A 91 4.01 -14.49 -4.10
C LYS A 91 2.55 -14.76 -3.78
N SER A 92 1.74 -14.87 -4.83
CA SER A 92 0.32 -15.22 -4.75
C SER A 92 -0.02 -16.30 -5.76
N GLU A 93 -0.99 -17.15 -5.44
CA GLU A 93 -1.53 -18.15 -6.38
C GLU A 93 -2.43 -17.51 -7.46
N GLU A 94 -2.85 -16.26 -7.27
CA GLU A 94 -3.71 -15.55 -8.18
C GLU A 94 -3.12 -15.51 -9.60
N ASN A 95 -3.96 -15.60 -10.63
CA ASN A 95 -3.54 -15.58 -12.04
C ASN A 95 -2.40 -16.55 -12.39
N ASN A 96 -2.46 -17.78 -11.85
CA ASN A 96 -1.45 -18.83 -12.07
C ASN A 96 -0.07 -18.46 -11.50
N GLY A 97 -0.05 -17.57 -10.53
CA GLY A 97 1.17 -17.19 -9.85
C GLY A 97 1.61 -15.78 -10.17
N ILE A 98 1.73 -14.96 -9.14
CA ILE A 98 2.20 -13.58 -9.24
C ILE A 98 3.29 -13.39 -8.19
N THR A 99 4.40 -12.81 -8.59
CA THR A 99 5.48 -12.44 -7.67
C THR A 99 5.12 -11.14 -6.96
N GLY A 100 5.13 -11.15 -5.64
CA GLY A 100 4.92 -9.96 -4.81
C GLY A 100 6.21 -9.19 -4.59
N LEU A 101 6.15 -8.21 -3.68
CA LEU A 101 7.29 -7.36 -3.37
C LEU A 101 8.30 -8.00 -2.40
N GLY A 102 7.92 -9.10 -1.74
CA GLY A 102 8.82 -9.84 -0.87
C GLY A 102 9.25 -9.13 0.40
N VAL A 103 8.48 -8.16 0.87
CA VAL A 103 8.75 -7.46 2.13
C VAL A 103 8.49 -8.38 3.32
N LEU A 104 7.42 -9.16 3.22
CA LEU A 104 7.02 -10.14 4.23
C LEU A 104 7.19 -11.54 3.66
N ASN A 105 7.65 -12.48 4.50
CA ASN A 105 7.73 -13.88 4.10
C ASN A 105 6.33 -14.48 4.02
N GLY A 106 6.15 -15.36 3.05
CA GLY A 106 4.89 -16.07 2.89
C GLY A 106 4.24 -15.82 1.54
N GLU A 107 3.10 -16.43 1.36
CA GLU A 107 2.36 -16.35 0.10
C GLU A 107 0.86 -16.25 0.32
N VAL A 108 0.20 -15.66 -0.67
CA VAL A 108 -1.26 -15.59 -0.71
C VAL A 108 -1.77 -16.87 -1.37
N LYS A 109 -2.61 -17.61 -0.66
CA LYS A 109 -3.17 -18.86 -1.15
C LYS A 109 -4.68 -18.84 -1.10
N ARG A 110 -5.27 -19.61 -2.03
CA ARG A 110 -6.70 -19.82 -2.03
C ARG A 110 -7.09 -20.62 -0.79
N ILE A 111 -8.17 -20.20 -0.14
CA ILE A 111 -8.71 -20.93 1.02
C ILE A 111 -9.29 -22.25 0.53
N PRO A 112 -8.90 -23.40 1.07
CA PRO A 112 -9.46 -24.70 0.67
C PRO A 112 -10.95 -24.78 0.99
N ASN A 113 -11.68 -25.48 0.16
CA ASN A 113 -13.11 -25.75 0.39
C ASN A 113 -13.31 -26.78 1.48
#